data_016658f7e422ee3c70fa1b0bc062c1dc
#
_entry.id   016658f7e422ee3c70fa1b0bc062c1dc
#
_cell.length_a   1.000
_cell.length_b   1.000
_cell.length_c   1.000
_cell.angle_alpha   90.00
_cell.angle_beta   90.00
_cell.angle_gamma   90.00
#
_symmetry.space_group_name_H-M   'P 1'
#
loop_
_entity.id
_entity.type
_entity.pdbx_description
1 polymer ?
#
loop_
_entity_poly.entity_id
_entity_poly.type
_entity_poly.pdbx_seq_one_letter_code
_entity_poly.pdbx_strand_id
1 'polypeptide(L)'
;MNKVYPDAKSALEGVLKDGMMIMSGGFGLCGIAETLSDALRDSGVKNLTVVSNNAGVDGIGLSRLLETRQIKKMISSYVGENKLFAQQFLAGELELEFAPQGTLAERIRAGGAGIPAFYTKTGVGT
;
A
#
# COMPACT_ATOMS: atom_id res chain seq x y z
N MET A 1 -16.01 23.60 -1.71
CA MET A 1 -15.84 22.49 -2.68
C MET A 1 -16.49 21.24 -2.07
N ASN A 2 -17.41 20.60 -2.75
CA ASN A 2 -17.99 19.34 -2.31
C ASN A 2 -16.98 18.20 -2.59
N LYS A 3 -16.63 17.43 -1.55
CA LYS A 3 -15.68 16.29 -1.64
C LYS A 3 -16.38 14.94 -1.42
N VAL A 4 -17.69 14.93 -1.38
CA VAL A 4 -18.50 13.73 -1.20
C VAL A 4 -18.83 13.13 -2.56
N TYR A 5 -18.56 11.86 -2.73
CA TYR A 5 -18.87 11.08 -3.93
C TYR A 5 -19.96 10.05 -3.61
N PRO A 6 -20.80 9.68 -4.58
CA PRO A 6 -21.89 8.72 -4.36
C PRO A 6 -21.37 7.30 -4.07
N ASP A 7 -20.22 6.93 -4.62
CA ASP A 7 -19.61 5.61 -4.45
C ASP A 7 -18.09 5.65 -4.65
N ALA A 8 -17.42 4.55 -4.31
CA ALA A 8 -15.97 4.43 -4.39
C ALA A 8 -15.44 4.50 -5.84
N LYS A 9 -16.19 3.95 -6.81
CA LYS A 9 -15.81 3.97 -8.22
C LYS A 9 -15.74 5.40 -8.73
N SER A 10 -16.79 6.19 -8.47
CA SER A 10 -16.85 7.61 -8.83
C SER A 10 -15.75 8.43 -8.15
N ALA A 11 -15.41 8.08 -6.90
CA ALA A 11 -14.33 8.76 -6.17
C ALA A 11 -12.94 8.51 -6.78
N LEU A 12 -12.73 7.37 -7.42
CA LEU A 12 -11.46 6.97 -8.02
C LEU A 12 -11.39 7.28 -9.53
N GLU A 13 -12.51 7.67 -10.15
CA GLU A 13 -12.57 7.96 -11.58
C GLU A 13 -11.63 9.12 -11.96
N GLY A 14 -10.82 8.90 -13.00
CA GLY A 14 -9.84 9.87 -13.48
C GLY A 14 -8.60 10.04 -12.59
N VAL A 15 -8.55 9.36 -11.43
CA VAL A 15 -7.40 9.43 -10.50
C VAL A 15 -6.43 8.28 -10.75
N LEU A 16 -6.96 7.07 -10.98
CA LEU A 16 -6.16 5.86 -11.07
C LEU A 16 -5.35 5.78 -12.37
N LYS A 17 -4.09 5.35 -12.24
CA LYS A 17 -3.17 5.13 -13.37
C LYS A 17 -2.26 3.94 -13.06
N ASP A 18 -1.87 3.20 -14.09
CA ASP A 18 -0.83 2.18 -13.98
C ASP A 18 0.48 2.79 -13.46
N GLY A 19 1.17 2.05 -12.60
CA GLY A 19 2.45 2.46 -12.03
C GLY A 19 2.38 3.51 -10.92
N MET A 20 1.18 3.92 -10.51
CA MET A 20 1.06 4.94 -9.45
C MET A 20 1.46 4.40 -8.08
N MET A 21 1.84 5.33 -7.20
CA MET A 21 2.06 5.05 -5.78
C MET A 21 0.79 5.36 -4.99
N ILE A 22 0.41 4.45 -4.12
CA ILE A 22 -0.78 4.56 -3.26
C ILE A 22 -0.35 4.44 -1.80
N MET A 23 -0.72 5.44 -0.98
CA MET A 23 -0.62 5.39 0.48
C MET A 23 -1.92 4.80 1.02
N SER A 24 -1.87 3.58 1.57
CA SER A 24 -3.04 2.91 2.11
C SER A 24 -2.94 2.82 3.62
N GLY A 25 -3.98 3.24 4.32
CA GLY A 25 -4.10 3.05 5.77
C GLY A 25 -4.34 1.61 6.14
N GLY A 26 -4.34 1.34 7.43
CA GLY A 26 -4.61 0.05 8.03
C GLY A 26 -3.44 -0.48 8.86
N PHE A 27 -3.80 -1.24 9.88
CA PHE A 27 -2.90 -1.99 10.75
C PHE A 27 -3.51 -3.38 10.98
N GLY A 28 -2.88 -4.41 10.49
CA GLY A 28 -3.52 -5.72 10.42
C GLY A 28 -4.79 -5.65 9.58
N LEU A 29 -5.94 -5.88 10.21
CA LEU A 29 -7.27 -5.77 9.59
C LEU A 29 -8.05 -4.53 10.07
N CYS A 30 -7.42 -3.65 10.86
CA CYS A 30 -8.08 -2.46 11.40
C CYS A 30 -7.82 -1.23 10.54
N GLY A 31 -8.84 -0.44 10.28
CA GLY A 31 -8.71 0.85 9.59
C GLY A 31 -8.42 0.75 8.09
N ILE A 32 -8.74 -0.36 7.46
CA ILE A 32 -8.60 -0.57 6.02
C ILE A 32 -9.82 0.05 5.31
N ALA A 33 -9.56 0.79 4.23
CA ALA A 33 -10.60 1.32 3.35
C ALA A 33 -11.09 0.22 2.38
N GLU A 34 -11.82 -0.77 2.87
CA GLU A 34 -12.22 -1.98 2.13
C GLU A 34 -12.95 -1.66 0.82
N THR A 35 -13.94 -0.76 0.87
CA THR A 35 -14.73 -0.38 -0.31
C THR A 35 -13.87 0.29 -1.40
N LEU A 36 -12.89 1.13 -1.00
CA LEU A 36 -11.95 1.72 -1.96
C LEU A 36 -10.97 0.68 -2.48
N SER A 37 -10.55 -0.28 -1.65
CA SER A 37 -9.68 -1.38 -2.06
C SER A 37 -10.37 -2.30 -3.09
N ASP A 38 -11.64 -2.58 -2.92
CA ASP A 38 -12.43 -3.33 -3.89
C ASP A 38 -12.58 -2.56 -5.21
N ALA A 39 -12.90 -1.27 -5.16
CA ALA A 39 -13.00 -0.44 -6.36
C ALA A 39 -11.64 -0.32 -7.09
N LEU A 40 -10.54 -0.25 -6.35
CA LEU A 40 -9.19 -0.26 -6.92
C LEU A 40 -8.87 -1.60 -7.60
N ARG A 41 -9.22 -2.73 -6.97
CA ARG A 41 -9.09 -4.06 -7.58
C ARG A 41 -9.88 -4.12 -8.89
N ASP A 42 -11.13 -3.73 -8.85
CA ASP A 42 -12.07 -3.83 -9.98
C ASP A 42 -11.73 -2.86 -11.13
N SER A 43 -10.96 -1.81 -10.86
CA SER A 43 -10.44 -0.90 -11.89
C SER A 43 -9.43 -1.56 -12.83
N GLY A 44 -8.76 -2.63 -12.37
CA GLY A 44 -7.77 -3.36 -13.14
C GLY A 44 -6.44 -2.64 -13.36
N VAL A 45 -6.19 -1.49 -12.74
CA VAL A 45 -4.89 -0.79 -12.81
C VAL A 45 -3.76 -1.67 -12.27
N LYS A 46 -2.57 -1.58 -12.84
CA LYS A 46 -1.45 -2.49 -12.58
C LYS A 46 -0.17 -1.75 -12.23
N ASN A 47 0.84 -2.55 -11.86
CA ASN A 47 2.19 -2.07 -11.54
C ASN A 47 2.21 -1.06 -10.39
N LEU A 48 1.29 -1.20 -9.44
CA LEU A 48 1.17 -0.30 -8.30
C LEU A 48 2.34 -0.44 -7.34
N THR A 49 2.81 0.70 -6.80
CA THR A 49 3.62 0.75 -5.59
C THR A 49 2.70 1.08 -4.43
N VAL A 50 2.55 0.17 -3.47
CA VAL A 50 1.67 0.38 -2.32
C VAL A 50 2.48 0.58 -1.05
N VAL A 51 2.21 1.67 -0.36
CA VAL A 51 2.79 2.02 0.94
C VAL A 51 1.74 1.78 2.02
N SER A 52 2.00 0.85 2.92
CA SER A 52 1.10 0.51 4.01
C SER A 52 1.85 -0.16 5.16
N ASN A 53 1.24 -0.26 6.33
CA ASN A 53 1.81 -1.02 7.45
C ASN A 53 2.07 -2.48 7.05
N ASN A 54 1.09 -3.12 6.43
CA ASN A 54 1.17 -4.50 5.92
C ASN A 54 0.29 -4.69 4.67
N ALA A 55 0.21 -5.91 4.17
CA ALA A 55 -0.62 -6.28 3.02
C ALA A 55 -1.93 -7.00 3.41
N GLY A 56 -2.38 -6.85 4.65
CA GLY A 56 -3.51 -7.62 5.17
C GLY A 56 -3.15 -9.09 5.38
N VAL A 57 -4.17 -9.92 5.46
CA VAL A 57 -4.04 -11.39 5.50
C VAL A 57 -4.61 -11.99 4.22
N ASP A 58 -4.37 -13.29 3.98
CA ASP A 58 -4.88 -13.94 2.78
C ASP A 58 -6.39 -13.67 2.56
N GLY A 59 -6.73 -13.11 1.40
CA GLY A 59 -8.10 -12.81 0.99
C GLY A 59 -8.73 -11.55 1.56
N ILE A 60 -8.06 -10.81 2.47
CA ILE A 60 -8.61 -9.63 3.15
C ILE A 60 -7.66 -8.45 3.05
N GLY A 61 -8.22 -7.26 2.92
CA GLY A 61 -7.46 -6.03 2.80
C GLY A 61 -6.69 -5.95 1.48
N LEU A 62 -5.46 -5.46 1.50
CA LEU A 62 -4.62 -5.32 0.31
C LEU A 62 -4.23 -6.66 -0.33
N SER A 63 -4.41 -7.80 0.35
CA SER A 63 -4.19 -9.13 -0.22
C SER A 63 -5.02 -9.35 -1.49
N ARG A 64 -6.20 -8.78 -1.58
CA ARG A 64 -7.06 -8.85 -2.78
C ARG A 64 -6.39 -8.26 -4.02
N LEU A 65 -5.53 -7.27 -3.86
CA LEU A 65 -4.74 -6.69 -4.96
C LEU A 65 -3.52 -7.56 -5.32
N LEU A 66 -3.04 -8.37 -4.37
CA LEU A 66 -2.02 -9.39 -4.64
C LEU A 66 -2.61 -10.55 -5.46
N GLU A 67 -3.84 -10.97 -5.17
CA GLU A 67 -4.55 -12.02 -5.93
C GLU A 67 -4.68 -11.67 -7.42
N THR A 68 -4.91 -10.40 -7.72
CA THR A 68 -5.02 -9.89 -9.10
C THR A 68 -3.70 -9.44 -9.70
N ARG A 69 -2.56 -9.58 -8.97
CA ARG A 69 -1.22 -9.14 -9.38
C ARG A 69 -1.16 -7.67 -9.82
N GLN A 70 -1.91 -6.83 -9.13
CA GLN A 70 -1.92 -5.39 -9.38
C GLN A 70 -0.75 -4.67 -8.69
N ILE A 71 -0.21 -5.24 -7.60
CA ILE A 71 0.90 -4.66 -6.85
C ILE A 71 2.22 -5.19 -7.41
N LYS A 72 3.07 -4.26 -7.85
CA LYS A 72 4.45 -4.54 -8.25
C LYS A 72 5.41 -4.42 -7.07
N LYS A 73 5.21 -3.42 -6.20
CA LYS A 73 6.08 -3.14 -5.06
C LYS A 73 5.27 -2.81 -3.81
N MET A 74 5.66 -3.39 -2.68
CA MET A 74 5.23 -2.97 -1.35
C MET A 74 6.34 -2.23 -0.61
N ILE A 75 5.98 -1.13 0.05
CA ILE A 75 6.80 -0.46 1.06
C ILE A 75 6.06 -0.61 2.37
N SER A 76 6.56 -1.45 3.26
CA SER A 76 5.85 -1.92 4.44
C SER A 76 6.74 -2.06 5.66
N SER A 77 6.15 -1.96 6.83
CA SER A 77 6.85 -2.22 8.10
C SER A 77 6.75 -3.68 8.54
N TYR A 78 5.75 -4.40 8.05
CA TYR A 78 5.49 -5.80 8.39
C TYR A 78 4.78 -6.51 7.24
N VAL A 79 5.13 -7.77 6.98
CA VAL A 79 4.54 -8.55 5.88
C VAL A 79 4.20 -10.00 6.26
N GLY A 80 4.25 -10.33 7.55
CA GLY A 80 3.85 -11.64 8.06
C GLY A 80 2.37 -11.92 7.90
N GLU A 81 1.96 -13.18 8.12
CA GLU A 81 0.56 -13.64 8.12
C GLU A 81 -0.16 -13.58 6.76
N ASN A 82 0.58 -13.33 5.67
CA ASN A 82 0.05 -13.35 4.31
C ASN A 82 0.89 -14.32 3.46
N LYS A 83 0.34 -15.51 3.20
CA LYS A 83 1.03 -16.57 2.47
C LYS A 83 1.22 -16.21 0.99
N LEU A 84 0.21 -15.57 0.39
CA LEU A 84 0.27 -15.15 -1.00
C LEU A 84 1.37 -14.10 -1.21
N PHE A 85 1.51 -13.16 -0.26
CA PHE A 85 2.61 -12.19 -0.27
C PHE A 85 3.96 -12.90 -0.28
N ALA A 86 4.16 -13.85 0.66
CA ALA A 86 5.41 -14.61 0.76
C ALA A 86 5.71 -15.38 -0.53
N GLN A 87 4.71 -16.03 -1.13
CA GLN A 87 4.86 -16.75 -2.40
C GLN A 87 5.31 -15.82 -3.54
N GLN A 88 4.64 -14.69 -3.74
CA GLN A 88 4.97 -13.75 -4.80
C GLN A 88 6.35 -13.10 -4.60
N PHE A 89 6.70 -12.77 -3.36
CA PHE A 89 8.01 -12.21 -3.03
C PHE A 89 9.14 -13.23 -3.32
N LEU A 90 9.00 -14.46 -2.84
CA LEU A 90 10.01 -15.52 -3.06
C LEU A 90 10.13 -15.93 -4.54
N ALA A 91 9.04 -15.81 -5.31
CA ALA A 91 9.06 -16.03 -6.75
C ALA A 91 9.66 -14.87 -7.55
N GLY A 92 10.00 -13.74 -6.91
CA GLY A 92 10.49 -12.54 -7.58
C GLY A 92 9.43 -11.75 -8.35
N GLU A 93 8.16 -12.05 -8.11
CA GLU A 93 7.02 -11.36 -8.75
C GLU A 93 6.66 -10.05 -8.06
N LEU A 94 7.02 -9.90 -6.77
CA LEU A 94 6.69 -8.77 -5.91
C LEU A 94 7.98 -8.18 -5.31
N GLU A 95 8.20 -6.89 -5.51
CA GLU A 95 9.28 -6.16 -4.85
C GLU A 95 8.85 -5.75 -3.43
N LEU A 96 9.79 -5.82 -2.49
CA LEU A 96 9.57 -5.40 -1.10
C LEU A 96 10.66 -4.44 -0.63
N GLU A 97 10.23 -3.35 -0.03
CA GLU A 97 11.06 -2.43 0.73
C GLU A 97 10.57 -2.39 2.18
N PHE A 98 11.40 -2.84 3.11
CA PHE A 98 11.09 -2.71 4.54
C PHE A 98 11.40 -1.29 5.04
N ALA A 99 10.45 -0.73 5.77
CA ALA A 99 10.62 0.53 6.46
C ALA A 99 10.00 0.42 7.87
N PRO A 100 10.75 0.67 8.96
CA PRO A 100 10.17 0.72 10.30
C PRO A 100 8.97 1.65 10.33
N GLN A 101 7.90 1.29 11.07
CA GLN A 101 6.62 2.00 10.98
C GLN A 101 6.74 3.51 11.26
N GLY A 102 7.52 3.90 12.29
CA GLY A 102 7.76 5.31 12.56
C GLY A 102 8.51 6.02 11.42
N THR A 103 9.46 5.34 10.80
CA THR A 103 10.18 5.85 9.62
C THR A 103 9.27 5.98 8.41
N LEU A 104 8.38 5.01 8.17
CA LEU A 104 7.38 5.07 7.11
C LEU A 104 6.46 6.28 7.29
N ALA A 105 5.93 6.48 8.49
CA ALA A 105 5.08 7.63 8.82
C ALA A 105 5.82 8.96 8.63
N GLU A 106 7.08 9.06 9.08
CA GLU A 106 7.88 10.27 8.93
C GLU A 106 8.25 10.55 7.47
N ARG A 107 8.50 9.53 6.65
CA ARG A 107 8.71 9.69 5.20
C ARG A 107 7.48 10.32 4.53
N ILE A 108 6.27 9.85 4.88
CA ILE A 108 5.02 10.41 4.38
C ILE A 108 4.84 11.86 4.83
N ARG A 109 5.10 12.15 6.11
CA ARG A 109 5.04 13.50 6.67
C ARG A 109 6.04 14.44 5.98
N ALA A 110 7.30 14.02 5.86
CA ALA A 110 8.35 14.80 5.23
C ALA A 110 8.02 15.12 3.76
N GLY A 111 7.55 14.11 3.00
CA GLY A 111 7.12 14.30 1.62
C GLY A 111 5.99 15.32 1.49
N GLY A 112 4.97 15.23 2.36
CA GLY A 112 3.86 16.20 2.38
C GLY A 112 4.27 17.61 2.82
N ALA A 113 5.33 17.74 3.62
CA ALA A 113 5.88 19.02 4.08
C ALA A 113 6.96 19.61 3.15
N GLY A 114 7.32 18.92 2.07
CA GLY A 114 8.40 19.35 1.16
C GLY A 114 9.79 19.20 1.75
N ILE A 115 9.97 18.34 2.76
CA ILE A 115 11.27 18.03 3.38
C ILE A 115 11.91 16.88 2.56
N PRO A 116 13.05 17.12 1.90
CA PRO A 116 13.62 16.13 0.97
C PRO A 116 14.26 14.93 1.66
N ALA A 117 14.73 15.08 2.90
CA ALA A 117 15.38 14.01 3.65
C ALA A 117 15.38 14.30 5.16
N PHE A 118 15.48 13.25 5.95
CA PHE A 118 15.70 13.30 7.40
C PHE A 118 16.60 12.14 7.82
N TYR A 119 17.18 12.24 9.01
CA TYR A 119 18.02 11.20 9.60
C TYR A 119 17.37 10.63 10.85
N THR A 120 17.48 9.30 11.00
CA THR A 120 16.98 8.58 12.17
C THR A 120 17.93 7.44 12.54
N LYS A 121 18.01 7.11 13.82
CA LYS A 121 18.76 5.94 14.30
C LYS A 121 17.99 4.63 14.11
N THR A 122 16.69 4.70 13.77
CA THR A 122 15.85 3.52 13.61
C THR A 122 16.35 2.67 12.47
N GLY A 123 16.59 1.38 12.75
CA GLY A 123 17.04 0.42 11.76
C GLY A 123 18.53 0.44 11.45
N VAL A 124 19.35 1.27 12.12
CA VAL A 124 20.80 1.27 11.93
C VAL A 124 21.36 -0.08 12.38
N GLY A 125 22.10 -0.76 11.49
CA GLY A 125 22.73 -2.05 11.76
C GLY A 125 21.82 -3.27 11.58
N THR A 126 20.62 -3.08 11.08
CA THR A 126 19.69 -4.18 10.77
C THR A 126 19.76 -4.58 9.30
#